data_9749babc0e9590c18f8ee8aba16ffb39
#
_entry.id   9749babc0e9590c18f8ee8aba16ffb39
#
_cell.length_a   1.000
_cell.length_b   1.000
_cell.length_c   1.000
_cell.angle_alpha   90.00
_cell.angle_beta   90.00
_cell.angle_gamma   90.00
#
_symmetry.space_group_name_H-M   'P 1'
#
loop_
_entity.id
_entity.type
_entity.pdbx_description
1 polymer ?
#
loop_
_entity_poly.entity_id
_entity_poly.type
_entity_poly.pdbx_seq_one_letter_code
_entity_poly.pdbx_strand_id
1 'polypeptide(L)'
;ILRLEGFFLDTDSIIQLIAIVILLVLSAFFSSAETSFITVNRIKVLSLVEEGNKRAALVIKIIDQPAKMLSAVLIGNNIVNISCSALATSFTISVWGNKATGIVTGVLTLLVLIFGEITPKNTANMYATNMAMAYAPIIWILMIVLTPVIFIVDHLAGFFLWLLRIDNNKKKDIFTEDEIRTIVNVSQQEGVIESNEKKIINNLFDFGDSTAKDVMIPRIDMTLADVSSSYDDIISLFRQTMYTRIPIYENTPDNVIGILNIKDLIVNPSDNDTFNIRNIIRKPFFTFEQKNTSDLFKEMQLSSTSIAIVLSEYGTTSGMITTEDLLEEIVGEIRDEYDTDEKEALSKI
;
A
#
# COMPACT_ATOMS: atom_id res chain seq x y z
N ILE A 1 -40.04 -47.14 8.99
CA ILE A 1 -39.23 -47.95 9.89
C ILE A 1 -38.06 -48.49 9.07
N LEU A 2 -36.91 -47.86 9.18
CA LEU A 2 -35.67 -48.31 8.56
C LEU A 2 -35.07 -49.43 9.46
N ARG A 3 -34.92 -50.62 8.90
CA ARG A 3 -34.35 -51.81 9.58
C ARG A 3 -32.87 -51.88 9.26
N LEU A 4 -32.01 -51.39 10.18
CA LEU A 4 -30.60 -51.73 10.23
C LEU A 4 -30.50 -52.88 11.23
N GLU A 5 -29.84 -53.97 10.87
CA GLU A 5 -29.79 -55.25 11.59
C GLU A 5 -29.72 -55.09 13.12
N GLY A 6 -30.84 -55.38 13.80
CA GLY A 6 -30.94 -55.42 15.26
C GLY A 6 -31.32 -54.13 15.99
N PHE A 7 -31.49 -52.96 15.31
CA PHE A 7 -31.90 -51.72 15.92
C PHE A 7 -33.21 -51.20 15.34
N PHE A 8 -34.24 -51.03 16.17
CA PHE A 8 -35.45 -50.29 15.83
C PHE A 8 -35.19 -48.80 16.12
N LEU A 9 -34.94 -48.02 15.09
CA LEU A 9 -34.94 -46.56 15.23
C LEU A 9 -36.41 -46.10 15.28
N ASP A 10 -36.82 -45.54 16.41
CA ASP A 10 -38.10 -44.88 16.57
C ASP A 10 -38.13 -43.60 15.71
N THR A 11 -39.32 -43.12 15.36
CA THR A 11 -39.51 -41.92 14.54
C THR A 11 -38.76 -40.72 15.12
N ASP A 12 -38.74 -40.58 16.43
CA ASP A 12 -38.04 -39.53 17.14
C ASP A 12 -36.50 -39.57 16.96
N SER A 13 -35.93 -40.81 16.96
CA SER A 13 -34.51 -41.04 16.72
C SER A 13 -34.09 -40.66 15.28
N ILE A 14 -34.99 -40.93 14.29
CA ILE A 14 -34.75 -40.54 12.89
C ILE A 14 -34.72 -39.03 12.75
N ILE A 15 -35.67 -38.33 13.39
CA ILE A 15 -35.74 -36.87 13.38
C ILE A 15 -34.50 -36.24 14.02
N GLN A 16 -34.02 -36.77 15.15
CA GLN A 16 -32.82 -36.33 15.80
C GLN A 16 -31.56 -36.51 14.92
N LEU A 17 -31.46 -37.65 14.22
CA LEU A 17 -30.35 -37.92 13.30
C LEU A 17 -30.33 -36.90 12.12
N ILE A 18 -31.48 -36.66 11.51
CA ILE A 18 -31.63 -35.65 10.44
C ILE A 18 -31.23 -34.26 10.95
N ALA A 19 -31.72 -33.89 12.15
CA ALA A 19 -31.36 -32.61 12.76
C ALA A 19 -29.85 -32.47 13.01
N ILE A 20 -29.18 -33.53 13.49
CA ILE A 20 -27.69 -33.56 13.66
C ILE A 20 -26.99 -33.34 12.33
N VAL A 21 -27.43 -34.01 11.24
CA VAL A 21 -26.84 -33.82 9.91
C VAL A 21 -27.03 -32.38 9.41
N ILE A 22 -28.22 -31.79 9.60
CA ILE A 22 -28.48 -30.38 9.24
C ILE A 22 -27.56 -29.46 10.05
N LEU A 23 -27.42 -29.67 11.35
CA LEU A 23 -26.53 -28.86 12.20
C LEU A 23 -25.07 -29.02 11.80
N LEU A 24 -24.62 -30.22 11.39
CA LEU A 24 -23.28 -30.42 10.87
C LEU A 24 -23.02 -29.61 9.58
N VAL A 25 -23.98 -29.59 8.67
CA VAL A 25 -23.92 -28.75 7.44
C VAL A 25 -23.90 -27.27 7.79
N LEU A 26 -24.69 -26.83 8.76
CA LEU A 26 -24.69 -25.45 9.25
C LEU A 26 -23.35 -25.08 9.92
N SER A 27 -22.76 -26.00 10.69
CA SER A 27 -21.43 -25.82 11.28
C SER A 27 -20.38 -25.63 10.17
N ALA A 28 -20.40 -26.47 9.14
CA ALA A 28 -19.53 -26.34 7.96
C ALA A 28 -19.72 -24.98 7.24
N PHE A 29 -20.98 -24.52 7.11
CA PHE A 29 -21.29 -23.23 6.53
C PHE A 29 -20.68 -22.09 7.37
N PHE A 30 -20.87 -22.05 8.69
CA PHE A 30 -20.35 -21.00 9.54
C PHE A 30 -18.83 -20.99 9.57
N SER A 31 -18.19 -22.17 9.69
CA SER A 31 -16.74 -22.32 9.68
C SER A 31 -16.11 -21.87 8.36
N SER A 32 -16.72 -22.23 7.23
CA SER A 32 -16.25 -21.78 5.92
C SER A 32 -16.53 -20.29 5.68
N ALA A 33 -17.65 -19.76 6.17
CA ALA A 33 -17.96 -18.34 6.09
C ALA A 33 -16.93 -17.50 6.87
N GLU A 34 -16.65 -17.86 8.12
CA GLU A 34 -15.61 -17.23 8.94
C GLU A 34 -14.29 -17.10 8.18
N THR A 35 -13.77 -18.24 7.71
CA THR A 35 -12.49 -18.30 7.02
C THR A 35 -12.51 -17.51 5.70
N SER A 36 -13.58 -17.62 4.90
CA SER A 36 -13.66 -16.92 3.62
C SER A 36 -13.65 -15.41 3.78
N PHE A 37 -14.35 -14.84 4.77
CA PHE A 37 -14.38 -13.39 5.01
C PHE A 37 -13.09 -12.84 5.64
N ILE A 38 -12.36 -13.66 6.41
CA ILE A 38 -11.05 -13.27 6.97
C ILE A 38 -9.97 -13.30 5.88
N THR A 39 -10.00 -14.30 5.00
CA THR A 39 -8.92 -14.56 4.02
C THR A 39 -9.14 -13.86 2.69
N VAL A 40 -10.34 -13.34 2.43
CA VAL A 40 -10.67 -12.72 1.14
C VAL A 40 -9.75 -11.55 0.79
N ASN A 41 -9.21 -11.56 -0.43
CA ASN A 41 -8.39 -10.46 -0.93
C ASN A 41 -9.26 -9.24 -1.25
N ARG A 42 -9.13 -8.19 -0.41
CA ARG A 42 -9.88 -6.94 -0.54
C ARG A 42 -9.69 -6.28 -1.90
N ILE A 43 -8.47 -6.26 -2.43
CA ILE A 43 -8.15 -5.61 -3.72
C ILE A 43 -8.88 -6.32 -4.85
N LYS A 44 -8.85 -7.65 -4.87
CA LYS A 44 -9.57 -8.46 -5.85
C LYS A 44 -11.09 -8.25 -5.79
N VAL A 45 -11.65 -8.12 -4.59
CA VAL A 45 -13.09 -7.84 -4.43
C VAL A 45 -13.43 -6.43 -4.90
N LEU A 46 -12.58 -5.43 -4.64
CA LEU A 46 -12.78 -4.06 -5.13
C LEU A 46 -12.80 -4.00 -6.66
N SER A 47 -11.90 -4.69 -7.33
CA SER A 47 -11.89 -4.80 -8.80
C SER A 47 -13.23 -5.36 -9.33
N LEU A 48 -13.77 -6.40 -8.68
CA LEU A 48 -15.09 -6.96 -9.04
C LEU A 48 -16.26 -5.99 -8.76
N VAL A 49 -16.12 -5.09 -7.78
CA VAL A 49 -17.11 -4.01 -7.54
C VAL A 49 -17.08 -3.00 -8.68
N GLU A 50 -15.91 -2.62 -9.18
CA GLU A 50 -15.74 -1.73 -10.32
C GLU A 50 -16.37 -2.33 -11.60
N GLU A 51 -16.32 -3.66 -11.75
CA GLU A 51 -17.01 -4.41 -12.82
C GLU A 51 -18.55 -4.49 -12.63
N GLY A 52 -19.08 -3.91 -11.56
CA GLY A 52 -20.52 -3.85 -11.27
C GLY A 52 -21.09 -5.06 -10.52
N ASN A 53 -20.28 -5.91 -9.92
CA ASN A 53 -20.76 -7.09 -9.19
C ASN A 53 -21.37 -6.70 -7.84
N LYS A 54 -22.71 -6.86 -7.73
CA LYS A 54 -23.47 -6.53 -6.52
C LYS A 54 -23.09 -7.38 -5.29
N ARG A 55 -22.71 -8.65 -5.49
CA ARG A 55 -22.29 -9.53 -4.38
C ARG A 55 -20.93 -9.12 -3.85
N ALA A 56 -20.00 -8.71 -4.72
CA ALA A 56 -18.72 -8.14 -4.32
C ALA A 56 -18.90 -6.85 -3.49
N ALA A 57 -19.81 -5.96 -3.90
CA ALA A 57 -20.16 -4.78 -3.12
C ALA A 57 -20.70 -5.11 -1.72
N LEU A 58 -21.44 -6.20 -1.60
CA LEU A 58 -21.93 -6.67 -0.30
C LEU A 58 -20.80 -7.25 0.55
N VAL A 59 -19.86 -7.99 -0.05
CA VAL A 59 -18.65 -8.48 0.65
C VAL A 59 -17.86 -7.31 1.22
N ILE A 60 -17.62 -6.23 0.46
CA ILE A 60 -16.92 -5.03 0.98
C ILE A 60 -17.66 -4.46 2.20
N LYS A 61 -18.99 -4.30 2.15
CA LYS A 61 -19.77 -3.82 3.29
C LYS A 61 -19.64 -4.69 4.54
N ILE A 62 -19.46 -5.99 4.37
CA ILE A 62 -19.30 -6.95 5.47
C ILE A 62 -17.88 -6.84 6.05
N ILE A 63 -16.84 -6.86 5.22
CA ILE A 63 -15.45 -6.81 5.67
C ILE A 63 -15.05 -5.43 6.24
N ASP A 64 -15.78 -4.37 5.89
CA ASP A 64 -15.62 -3.05 6.51
C ASP A 64 -16.16 -2.99 7.95
N GLN A 65 -16.90 -4.04 8.39
CA GLN A 65 -17.40 -4.19 9.76
C GLN A 65 -16.88 -5.50 10.39
N PRO A 66 -15.56 -5.69 10.53
CA PRO A 66 -14.97 -6.98 10.87
C PRO A 66 -15.41 -7.49 12.24
N ALA A 67 -15.47 -6.63 13.26
CA ALA A 67 -15.93 -7.02 14.60
C ALA A 67 -17.35 -7.55 14.57
N LYS A 68 -18.26 -6.82 13.91
CA LYS A 68 -19.67 -7.23 13.81
C LYS A 68 -19.85 -8.51 13.02
N MET A 69 -19.10 -8.68 11.92
CA MET A 69 -19.12 -9.87 11.09
C MET A 69 -18.65 -11.09 11.91
N LEU A 70 -17.48 -10.97 12.56
CA LEU A 70 -16.92 -12.06 13.38
C LEU A 70 -17.86 -12.43 14.52
N SER A 71 -18.41 -11.45 15.27
CA SER A 71 -19.35 -11.71 16.34
C SER A 71 -20.59 -12.45 15.83
N ALA A 72 -21.16 -12.06 14.67
CA ALA A 72 -22.33 -12.71 14.11
C ALA A 72 -22.05 -14.18 13.73
N VAL A 73 -20.92 -14.42 13.05
CA VAL A 73 -20.55 -15.77 12.59
C VAL A 73 -20.19 -16.67 13.78
N LEU A 74 -19.44 -16.15 14.77
CA LEU A 74 -19.08 -16.89 16.00
C LEU A 74 -20.31 -17.26 16.83
N ILE A 75 -21.26 -16.35 17.03
CA ILE A 75 -22.52 -16.63 17.72
C ILE A 75 -23.27 -17.74 17.00
N GLY A 76 -23.43 -17.63 15.67
CA GLY A 76 -24.09 -18.66 14.85
C GLY A 76 -23.42 -20.01 14.96
N ASN A 77 -22.11 -20.06 14.80
CA ASN A 77 -21.31 -21.28 14.88
C ASN A 77 -21.42 -21.95 16.26
N ASN A 78 -21.32 -21.17 17.35
CA ASN A 78 -21.44 -21.69 18.71
C ASN A 78 -22.84 -22.26 19.00
N ILE A 79 -23.91 -21.55 18.58
CA ILE A 79 -25.28 -22.06 18.74
C ILE A 79 -25.44 -23.40 18.03
N VAL A 80 -24.94 -23.52 16.80
CA VAL A 80 -25.03 -24.73 16.02
C VAL A 80 -24.25 -25.88 16.65
N ASN A 81 -23.01 -25.63 17.08
CA ASN A 81 -22.13 -26.64 17.67
C ASN A 81 -22.66 -27.17 19.03
N ILE A 82 -23.12 -26.26 19.89
CA ILE A 82 -23.74 -26.63 21.19
C ILE A 82 -25.01 -27.43 20.95
N SER A 83 -25.88 -26.97 20.03
CA SER A 83 -27.11 -27.68 19.69
C SER A 83 -26.84 -29.07 19.11
N CYS A 84 -25.84 -29.20 18.22
CA CYS A 84 -25.39 -30.46 17.66
C CYS A 84 -24.92 -31.44 18.76
N SER A 85 -24.08 -30.97 19.67
CA SER A 85 -23.57 -31.76 20.80
C SER A 85 -24.70 -32.22 21.76
N ALA A 86 -25.64 -31.33 22.08
CA ALA A 86 -26.77 -31.62 22.94
C ALA A 86 -27.70 -32.65 22.31
N LEU A 87 -28.07 -32.48 21.03
CA LEU A 87 -28.90 -33.46 20.30
C LEU A 87 -28.22 -34.81 20.13
N ALA A 88 -26.92 -34.81 19.86
CA ALA A 88 -26.16 -36.04 19.72
C ALA A 88 -26.06 -36.86 21.06
N THR A 89 -25.91 -36.13 22.16
CA THR A 89 -25.93 -36.73 23.49
C THR A 89 -27.31 -37.34 23.77
N SER A 90 -28.39 -36.60 23.50
CA SER A 90 -29.76 -37.08 23.66
C SER A 90 -30.04 -38.30 22.79
N PHE A 91 -29.67 -38.29 21.53
CA PHE A 91 -29.80 -39.36 20.58
C PHE A 91 -29.04 -40.62 21.08
N THR A 92 -27.81 -40.43 21.56
CA THR A 92 -27.00 -41.54 22.05
C THR A 92 -27.62 -42.24 23.26
N ILE A 93 -28.14 -41.43 24.21
CA ILE A 93 -28.80 -41.98 25.42
C ILE A 93 -30.06 -42.73 25.05
N SER A 94 -30.84 -42.24 24.08
CA SER A 94 -32.09 -42.91 23.63
C SER A 94 -31.82 -44.21 22.93
N VAL A 95 -30.73 -44.34 22.14
CA VAL A 95 -30.46 -45.53 21.31
C VAL A 95 -29.58 -46.57 22.02
N TRP A 96 -28.51 -46.12 22.71
CA TRP A 96 -27.51 -47.05 23.31
C TRP A 96 -27.39 -46.93 24.84
N GLY A 97 -28.15 -46.02 25.46
CA GLY A 97 -28.08 -45.78 26.91
C GLY A 97 -26.81 -45.06 27.35
N ASN A 98 -26.73 -44.75 28.64
CA ASN A 98 -25.67 -43.93 29.22
C ASN A 98 -24.25 -44.44 29.04
N LYS A 99 -24.06 -45.78 28.90
CA LYS A 99 -22.72 -46.39 28.82
C LYS A 99 -22.00 -46.08 27.49
N ALA A 100 -22.75 -45.82 26.43
CA ALA A 100 -22.19 -45.53 25.11
C ALA A 100 -21.89 -44.02 24.88
N THR A 101 -22.39 -43.14 25.74
CA THR A 101 -22.35 -41.70 25.55
C THR A 101 -20.93 -41.16 25.32
N GLY A 102 -19.93 -41.63 26.08
CA GLY A 102 -18.56 -41.18 25.93
C GLY A 102 -17.92 -41.52 24.58
N ILE A 103 -18.17 -42.77 24.09
CA ILE A 103 -17.62 -43.21 22.79
C ILE A 103 -18.30 -42.46 21.63
N VAL A 104 -19.62 -42.31 21.66
CA VAL A 104 -20.38 -41.64 20.59
C VAL A 104 -20.04 -40.12 20.58
N THR A 105 -19.90 -39.49 21.75
CA THR A 105 -19.45 -38.09 21.84
C THR A 105 -18.06 -37.95 21.21
N GLY A 106 -17.12 -38.86 21.48
CA GLY A 106 -15.80 -38.87 20.84
C GLY A 106 -15.83 -38.98 19.31
N VAL A 107 -16.66 -39.92 18.81
CA VAL A 107 -16.85 -40.07 17.35
C VAL A 107 -17.51 -38.84 16.74
N LEU A 108 -18.54 -38.32 17.38
CA LEU A 108 -19.20 -37.11 16.89
C LEU A 108 -18.25 -35.90 16.88
N THR A 109 -17.45 -35.74 17.91
CA THR A 109 -16.43 -34.66 17.96
C THR A 109 -15.50 -34.74 16.78
N LEU A 110 -15.03 -35.96 16.42
CA LEU A 110 -14.20 -36.16 15.22
C LEU A 110 -14.95 -35.81 13.93
N LEU A 111 -16.23 -36.20 13.82
CA LEU A 111 -17.03 -35.88 12.65
C LEU A 111 -17.26 -34.36 12.51
N VAL A 112 -17.56 -33.66 13.60
CA VAL A 112 -17.71 -32.21 13.63
C VAL A 112 -16.38 -31.54 13.27
N LEU A 113 -15.28 -31.97 13.84
CA LEU A 113 -13.94 -31.43 13.53
C LEU A 113 -13.61 -31.58 12.03
N ILE A 114 -13.79 -32.80 11.49
CA ILE A 114 -13.38 -33.08 10.10
C ILE A 114 -14.33 -32.39 9.12
N PHE A 115 -15.66 -32.64 9.24
CA PHE A 115 -16.64 -32.22 8.25
C PHE A 115 -17.25 -30.86 8.55
N GLY A 116 -17.36 -30.45 9.83
CA GLY A 116 -17.94 -29.19 10.26
C GLY A 116 -16.90 -28.05 10.37
N GLU A 117 -15.61 -28.38 10.54
CA GLU A 117 -14.62 -27.33 10.81
C GLU A 117 -13.40 -27.37 9.90
N ILE A 118 -12.56 -28.44 9.93
CA ILE A 118 -11.26 -28.46 9.25
C ILE A 118 -11.42 -28.44 7.73
N THR A 119 -12.22 -29.35 7.17
CA THR A 119 -12.42 -29.44 5.71
C THR A 119 -13.08 -28.18 5.13
N PRO A 120 -14.16 -27.65 5.73
CA PRO A 120 -14.77 -26.39 5.26
C PRO A 120 -13.82 -25.19 5.34
N LYS A 121 -13.03 -25.04 6.42
CA LYS A 121 -12.04 -23.95 6.55
C LYS A 121 -10.94 -24.06 5.50
N ASN A 122 -10.40 -25.25 5.26
CA ASN A 122 -9.39 -25.44 4.22
C ASN A 122 -9.93 -25.11 2.81
N THR A 123 -11.15 -25.55 2.51
CA THR A 123 -11.79 -25.22 1.24
C THR A 123 -12.04 -23.73 1.10
N ALA A 124 -12.50 -23.07 2.17
CA ALA A 124 -12.73 -21.64 2.20
C ALA A 124 -11.45 -20.83 2.03
N ASN A 125 -10.34 -21.32 2.54
CA ASN A 125 -9.03 -20.68 2.35
C ASN A 125 -8.59 -20.70 0.87
N MET A 126 -8.83 -21.81 0.16
CA MET A 126 -8.50 -21.95 -1.26
C MET A 126 -9.42 -21.10 -2.18
N TYR A 127 -10.70 -21.02 -1.86
CA TYR A 127 -11.72 -20.37 -2.69
C TYR A 127 -12.37 -19.16 -2.02
N ALA A 128 -11.62 -18.41 -1.19
CA ALA A 128 -12.13 -17.36 -0.31
C ALA A 128 -13.06 -16.36 -1.01
N THR A 129 -12.64 -15.81 -2.14
CA THR A 129 -13.40 -14.78 -2.87
C THR A 129 -14.77 -15.31 -3.35
N ASN A 130 -14.79 -16.52 -3.94
CA ASN A 130 -16.03 -17.09 -4.48
C ASN A 130 -17.00 -17.47 -3.36
N MET A 131 -16.48 -18.06 -2.27
CA MET A 131 -17.27 -18.44 -1.11
C MET A 131 -17.80 -17.22 -0.35
N ALA A 132 -16.97 -16.19 -0.14
CA ALA A 132 -17.43 -14.94 0.48
C ALA A 132 -18.56 -14.30 -0.32
N MET A 133 -18.48 -14.24 -1.65
CA MET A 133 -19.56 -13.72 -2.50
C MET A 133 -20.83 -14.58 -2.44
N ALA A 134 -20.68 -15.91 -2.33
CA ALA A 134 -21.82 -16.80 -2.20
C ALA A 134 -22.55 -16.63 -0.85
N TYR A 135 -21.78 -16.45 0.21
CA TYR A 135 -22.29 -16.36 1.59
C TYR A 135 -22.72 -14.94 1.99
N ALA A 136 -22.24 -13.90 1.30
CA ALA A 136 -22.49 -12.52 1.66
C ALA A 136 -23.97 -12.16 1.91
N PRO A 137 -24.95 -12.59 1.12
CA PRO A 137 -26.37 -12.26 1.40
C PRO A 137 -26.85 -12.84 2.75
N ILE A 138 -26.46 -14.08 3.05
CA ILE A 138 -26.87 -14.78 4.27
C ILE A 138 -26.22 -14.16 5.49
N ILE A 139 -24.91 -13.92 5.42
CA ILE A 139 -24.15 -13.30 6.52
C ILE A 139 -24.62 -11.87 6.77
N TRP A 140 -24.92 -11.10 5.73
CA TRP A 140 -25.46 -9.75 5.90
C TRP A 140 -26.80 -9.74 6.66
N ILE A 141 -27.73 -10.65 6.31
CA ILE A 141 -29.00 -10.79 7.03
C ILE A 141 -28.73 -11.22 8.48
N LEU A 142 -27.82 -12.17 8.70
CA LEU A 142 -27.46 -12.63 10.04
C LEU A 142 -26.89 -11.50 10.90
N MET A 143 -25.99 -10.66 10.33
CA MET A 143 -25.46 -9.49 11.02
C MET A 143 -26.55 -8.51 11.45
N ILE A 144 -27.60 -8.32 10.62
CA ILE A 144 -28.71 -7.44 10.95
C ILE A 144 -29.56 -8.08 12.07
N VAL A 145 -29.94 -9.34 11.95
CA VAL A 145 -30.79 -10.05 12.91
C VAL A 145 -30.11 -10.17 14.28
N LEU A 146 -28.80 -10.47 14.28
CA LEU A 146 -28.05 -10.61 15.52
C LEU A 146 -27.53 -9.28 16.09
N THR A 147 -27.82 -8.14 15.46
CA THR A 147 -27.36 -6.82 15.98
C THR A 147 -27.66 -6.60 17.45
N PRO A 148 -28.89 -6.89 18.01
CA PRO A 148 -29.15 -6.69 19.43
C PRO A 148 -28.31 -7.60 20.32
N VAL A 149 -28.04 -8.83 19.89
CA VAL A 149 -27.19 -9.78 20.64
C VAL A 149 -25.72 -9.34 20.59
N ILE A 150 -25.24 -8.96 19.42
CA ILE A 150 -23.89 -8.45 19.21
C ILE A 150 -23.66 -7.20 20.09
N PHE A 151 -24.62 -6.28 20.14
CA PHE A 151 -24.52 -5.10 21.00
C PHE A 151 -24.29 -5.46 22.46
N ILE A 152 -25.02 -6.45 22.99
CA ILE A 152 -24.84 -6.92 24.37
C ILE A 152 -23.45 -7.52 24.57
N VAL A 153 -23.02 -8.39 23.64
CA VAL A 153 -21.72 -9.06 23.70
C VAL A 153 -20.56 -8.06 23.63
N ASP A 154 -20.63 -7.09 22.70
CA ASP A 154 -19.61 -6.05 22.54
C ASP A 154 -19.49 -5.15 23.76
N HIS A 155 -20.61 -4.80 24.41
CA HIS A 155 -20.59 -4.02 25.66
C HIS A 155 -19.98 -4.80 26.83
N LEU A 156 -20.30 -6.09 26.95
CA LEU A 156 -19.69 -6.96 27.95
C LEU A 156 -18.19 -7.13 27.69
N ALA A 157 -17.80 -7.39 26.44
CA ALA A 157 -16.39 -7.48 26.06
C ALA A 157 -15.65 -6.16 26.32
N GLY A 158 -16.25 -5.02 25.96
CA GLY A 158 -15.73 -3.69 26.23
C GLY A 158 -15.50 -3.42 27.72
N PHE A 159 -16.43 -3.87 28.57
CA PHE A 159 -16.27 -3.80 30.01
C PHE A 159 -15.04 -4.58 30.51
N PHE A 160 -14.83 -5.80 30.01
CA PHE A 160 -13.65 -6.59 30.36
C PHE A 160 -12.35 -5.96 29.83
N LEU A 161 -12.34 -5.40 28.61
CA LEU A 161 -11.18 -4.69 28.05
C LEU A 161 -10.83 -3.45 28.88
N TRP A 162 -11.86 -2.70 29.31
CA TRP A 162 -11.69 -1.56 30.24
C TRP A 162 -11.09 -2.00 31.57
N LEU A 163 -11.57 -3.11 32.15
CA LEU A 163 -11.04 -3.67 33.37
C LEU A 163 -9.58 -4.08 33.27
N LEU A 164 -9.17 -4.60 32.08
CA LEU A 164 -7.79 -4.98 31.78
C LEU A 164 -6.92 -3.79 31.34
N ARG A 165 -7.46 -2.55 31.34
CA ARG A 165 -6.77 -1.32 30.89
C ARG A 165 -6.21 -1.40 29.45
N ILE A 166 -6.85 -2.13 28.56
CA ILE A 166 -6.49 -2.20 27.14
C ILE A 166 -7.16 -1.03 26.42
N ASP A 167 -6.35 -0.12 25.85
CA ASP A 167 -6.87 1.00 25.08
C ASP A 167 -7.25 0.53 23.66
N ASN A 168 -8.55 0.56 23.39
CA ASN A 168 -9.13 0.09 22.12
C ASN A 168 -9.12 1.18 21.02
N ASN A 169 -8.62 2.39 21.32
CA ASN A 169 -8.70 3.56 20.44
C ASN A 169 -7.50 3.75 19.50
N LYS A 170 -6.55 2.82 19.45
CA LYS A 170 -5.51 2.88 18.43
C LYS A 170 -6.14 2.62 17.05
N LYS A 171 -6.47 3.71 16.35
CA LYS A 171 -6.69 3.66 14.89
C LYS A 171 -5.45 3.00 14.28
N LYS A 172 -5.60 1.83 13.70
CA LYS A 172 -4.58 1.29 12.80
C LYS A 172 -4.56 2.22 11.61
N ASP A 173 -3.46 2.93 11.41
CA ASP A 173 -3.18 3.55 10.12
C ASP A 173 -3.30 2.46 9.05
N ILE A 174 -4.08 2.75 8.02
CA ILE A 174 -4.53 1.71 7.08
C ILE A 174 -3.34 1.16 6.29
N PHE A 175 -2.31 1.96 6.03
CA PHE A 175 -1.04 1.55 5.45
C PHE A 175 0.05 2.54 5.86
N THR A 176 1.21 2.02 6.22
CA THR A 176 2.45 2.78 6.36
C THR A 176 3.22 2.76 5.04
N GLU A 177 4.15 3.69 4.84
CA GLU A 177 5.04 3.69 3.67
C GLU A 177 5.81 2.38 3.53
N ASP A 178 6.34 1.83 4.64
CA ASP A 178 7.03 0.54 4.67
C ASP A 178 6.16 -0.62 4.21
N GLU A 179 4.86 -0.60 4.54
CA GLU A 179 3.91 -1.60 4.06
C GLU A 179 3.68 -1.48 2.55
N ILE A 180 3.61 -0.25 2.01
CA ILE A 180 3.50 -0.03 0.55
C ILE A 180 4.78 -0.49 -0.15
N ARG A 181 5.97 -0.14 0.36
CA ARG A 181 7.25 -0.62 -0.17
C ARG A 181 7.33 -2.15 -0.16
N THR A 182 6.80 -2.79 0.88
CA THR A 182 6.73 -4.26 0.98
C THR A 182 5.81 -4.85 -0.08
N ILE A 183 4.63 -4.25 -0.33
CA ILE A 183 3.71 -4.68 -1.39
C ILE A 183 4.37 -4.58 -2.76
N VAL A 184 5.08 -3.47 -3.04
CA VAL A 184 5.84 -3.27 -4.29
C VAL A 184 6.92 -4.34 -4.46
N ASN A 185 7.65 -4.67 -3.38
CA ASN A 185 8.68 -5.71 -3.39
C ASN A 185 8.09 -7.10 -3.71
N VAL A 186 6.98 -7.47 -3.07
CA VAL A 186 6.28 -8.74 -3.32
C VAL A 186 5.75 -8.78 -4.76
N SER A 187 5.14 -7.70 -5.23
CA SER A 187 4.61 -7.61 -6.60
C SER A 187 5.70 -7.80 -7.67
N GLN A 188 6.91 -7.30 -7.40
CA GLN A 188 8.05 -7.51 -8.30
C GLN A 188 8.54 -8.97 -8.26
N GLN A 189 8.58 -9.61 -7.08
CA GLN A 189 8.96 -11.03 -6.96
C GLN A 189 7.97 -11.96 -7.67
N GLU A 190 6.69 -11.61 -7.66
CA GLU A 190 5.63 -12.34 -8.37
C GLU A 190 5.55 -12.01 -9.88
N GLY A 191 6.38 -11.09 -10.38
CA GLY A 191 6.43 -10.71 -11.78
C GLY A 191 5.26 -9.82 -12.24
N VAL A 192 4.53 -9.19 -11.30
CA VAL A 192 3.42 -8.26 -11.59
C VAL A 192 3.96 -6.91 -12.05
N ILE A 193 5.09 -6.47 -11.49
CA ILE A 193 5.80 -5.24 -11.85
C ILE A 193 7.26 -5.55 -12.19
N GLU A 194 7.84 -4.75 -13.09
CA GLU A 194 9.23 -4.87 -13.49
C GLU A 194 10.21 -4.26 -12.48
N SER A 195 11.48 -4.67 -12.55
CA SER A 195 12.51 -4.16 -11.64
C SER A 195 12.71 -2.65 -11.75
N ASN A 196 12.58 -2.08 -12.97
CA ASN A 196 12.68 -0.65 -13.20
C ASN A 196 11.49 0.11 -12.60
N GLU A 197 10.27 -0.41 -12.75
CA GLU A 197 9.06 0.18 -12.16
C GLU A 197 9.16 0.22 -10.64
N LYS A 198 9.61 -0.87 -10.00
CA LYS A 198 9.90 -0.92 -8.57
C LYS A 198 10.91 0.16 -8.16
N LYS A 199 11.99 0.36 -8.94
CA LYS A 199 13.01 1.38 -8.64
C LYS A 199 12.38 2.78 -8.66
N ILE A 200 11.61 3.10 -9.69
CA ILE A 200 10.93 4.40 -9.82
C ILE A 200 9.96 4.64 -8.66
N ILE A 201 9.19 3.63 -8.25
CA ILE A 201 8.25 3.75 -7.11
C ILE A 201 9.01 4.05 -5.81
N ASN A 202 10.11 3.34 -5.54
CA ASN A 202 10.91 3.59 -4.35
C ASN A 202 11.58 4.97 -4.38
N ASN A 203 12.17 5.34 -5.52
CA ASN A 203 12.75 6.66 -5.71
C ASN A 203 11.73 7.80 -5.51
N LEU A 204 10.47 7.58 -5.89
CA LEU A 204 9.41 8.57 -5.67
C LEU A 204 9.13 8.83 -4.18
N PHE A 205 9.21 7.80 -3.34
CA PHE A 205 9.11 7.97 -1.89
C PHE A 205 10.34 8.74 -1.35
N ASP A 206 11.54 8.32 -1.76
CA ASP A 206 12.79 8.95 -1.34
C ASP A 206 12.83 10.43 -1.77
N PHE A 207 12.38 10.74 -2.99
CA PHE A 207 12.22 12.11 -3.49
C PHE A 207 11.26 12.96 -2.64
N GLY A 208 10.19 12.35 -2.10
CA GLY A 208 9.26 13.02 -1.20
C GLY A 208 9.90 13.48 0.10
N ASP A 209 10.89 12.75 0.60
CA ASP A 209 11.56 13.00 1.87
C ASP A 209 12.88 13.79 1.73
N SER A 210 13.43 13.89 0.52
CA SER A 210 14.69 14.56 0.24
C SER A 210 14.58 16.08 0.29
N THR A 211 15.72 16.75 0.52
CA THR A 211 15.84 18.21 0.52
C THR A 211 16.71 18.69 -0.66
N ALA A 212 16.65 19.99 -0.94
CA ALA A 212 17.47 20.61 -1.99
C ALA A 212 18.97 20.35 -1.79
N LYS A 213 19.42 20.25 -0.55
CA LYS A 213 20.80 19.93 -0.20
C LYS A 213 21.26 18.57 -0.68
N ASP A 214 20.36 17.58 -0.66
CA ASP A 214 20.67 16.19 -0.98
C ASP A 214 20.86 15.98 -2.49
N VAL A 215 20.22 16.83 -3.31
CA VAL A 215 20.15 16.71 -4.77
C VAL A 215 20.98 17.77 -5.50
N MET A 216 21.36 18.87 -4.82
CA MET A 216 22.06 19.97 -5.47
C MET A 216 23.44 19.59 -5.99
N ILE A 217 23.82 20.18 -7.13
CA ILE A 217 25.21 20.26 -7.56
C ILE A 217 25.92 21.21 -6.59
N PRO A 218 26.91 20.74 -5.81
CA PRO A 218 27.61 21.57 -4.85
C PRO A 218 28.32 22.75 -5.53
N ARG A 219 28.49 23.86 -4.81
CA ARG A 219 29.14 25.06 -5.33
C ARG A 219 30.52 24.81 -5.97
N ILE A 220 31.30 23.87 -5.44
CA ILE A 220 32.63 23.54 -5.95
C ILE A 220 32.60 22.97 -7.37
N ASP A 221 31.51 22.31 -7.72
CA ASP A 221 31.31 21.63 -9.02
C ASP A 221 30.47 22.50 -9.99
N MET A 222 30.01 23.67 -9.54
CA MET A 222 29.26 24.58 -10.40
C MET A 222 30.15 25.25 -11.44
N THR A 223 29.71 25.23 -12.68
CA THR A 223 30.27 26.10 -13.73
C THR A 223 29.63 27.48 -13.66
N LEU A 224 30.43 28.50 -13.33
CA LEU A 224 30.02 29.88 -13.13
C LEU A 224 30.84 30.79 -14.08
N ALA A 225 30.26 31.96 -14.44
CA ALA A 225 31.03 32.98 -15.16
C ALA A 225 30.92 34.33 -14.44
N ASP A 226 32.01 35.11 -14.52
CA ASP A 226 32.03 36.48 -13.95
C ASP A 226 31.26 37.43 -14.85
N VAL A 227 30.58 38.41 -14.26
CA VAL A 227 29.82 39.43 -14.98
C VAL A 227 30.69 40.31 -15.87
N SER A 228 32.00 40.38 -15.62
CA SER A 228 32.99 41.14 -16.41
C SER A 228 33.63 40.32 -17.54
N SER A 229 33.24 39.04 -17.72
CA SER A 229 33.77 38.20 -18.79
C SER A 229 33.43 38.74 -20.16
N SER A 230 34.38 38.59 -21.12
CA SER A 230 34.18 39.00 -22.49
C SER A 230 33.21 38.06 -23.23
N TYR A 231 32.69 38.49 -24.38
CA TYR A 231 31.82 37.65 -25.23
C TYR A 231 32.53 36.36 -25.64
N ASP A 232 33.80 36.46 -26.06
CA ASP A 232 34.59 35.30 -26.50
C ASP A 232 34.85 34.28 -25.37
N ASP A 233 35.10 34.76 -24.15
CA ASP A 233 35.27 33.88 -22.97
C ASP A 233 33.98 33.11 -22.67
N ILE A 234 32.84 33.78 -22.72
CA ILE A 234 31.52 33.16 -22.49
C ILE A 234 31.20 32.12 -23.56
N ILE A 235 31.43 32.44 -24.85
CA ILE A 235 31.24 31.49 -25.95
C ILE A 235 32.17 30.28 -25.79
N SER A 236 33.43 30.52 -25.41
CA SER A 236 34.39 29.44 -25.15
C SER A 236 33.94 28.53 -24.02
N LEU A 237 33.40 29.11 -22.94
CA LEU A 237 32.87 28.36 -21.80
C LEU A 237 31.68 27.49 -22.22
N PHE A 238 30.70 28.02 -22.98
CA PHE A 238 29.58 27.24 -23.49
C PHE A 238 30.03 26.11 -24.45
N ARG A 239 31.06 26.35 -25.27
CA ARG A 239 31.62 25.30 -26.15
C ARG A 239 32.31 24.17 -25.39
N GLN A 240 32.96 24.49 -24.28
CA GLN A 240 33.69 23.50 -23.48
C GLN A 240 32.74 22.67 -22.61
N THR A 241 31.68 23.28 -22.06
CA THR A 241 30.79 22.64 -21.12
C THR A 241 29.56 22.05 -21.77
N MET A 242 29.19 22.52 -22.97
CA MET A 242 27.96 22.15 -23.70
C MET A 242 26.68 22.46 -22.90
N TYR A 243 26.75 23.20 -21.82
CA TYR A 243 25.59 23.57 -21.03
C TYR A 243 24.68 24.57 -21.75
N THR A 244 23.40 24.53 -21.48
CA THR A 244 22.43 25.48 -22.02
C THR A 244 22.36 26.78 -21.20
N ARG A 245 22.67 26.69 -19.90
CA ARG A 245 22.55 27.79 -18.91
C ARG A 245 23.75 27.82 -18.01
N ILE A 246 24.27 29.02 -17.75
CA ILE A 246 25.39 29.24 -16.84
C ILE A 246 25.01 30.36 -15.87
N PRO A 247 25.12 30.14 -14.53
CA PRO A 247 24.95 31.19 -13.54
C PRO A 247 26.07 32.22 -13.63
N ILE A 248 25.69 33.50 -13.51
CA ILE A 248 26.62 34.64 -13.56
C ILE A 248 26.74 35.22 -12.16
N TYR A 249 27.97 35.37 -11.70
CA TYR A 249 28.27 35.96 -10.40
C TYR A 249 28.94 37.34 -10.53
N GLU A 250 28.87 38.13 -9.45
CA GLU A 250 29.55 39.40 -9.33
C GLU A 250 30.43 39.45 -8.09
N ASN A 251 31.70 39.83 -8.23
CA ASN A 251 32.76 39.92 -7.23
C ASN A 251 33.18 38.54 -6.66
N THR A 252 32.24 37.74 -6.16
CA THR A 252 32.52 36.42 -5.60
C THR A 252 31.51 35.38 -6.11
N PRO A 253 31.91 34.12 -6.27
CA PRO A 253 30.99 33.02 -6.66
C PRO A 253 29.78 32.85 -5.75
N ASP A 254 29.82 33.43 -4.54
CA ASP A 254 28.69 33.42 -3.61
C ASP A 254 27.56 34.36 -4.00
N ASN A 255 27.86 35.37 -4.86
CA ASN A 255 26.91 36.38 -5.27
C ASN A 255 26.43 36.15 -6.71
N VAL A 256 25.56 35.19 -6.91
CA VAL A 256 24.95 34.93 -8.20
C VAL A 256 23.90 35.97 -8.50
N ILE A 257 24.11 36.77 -9.57
CA ILE A 257 23.24 37.89 -9.96
C ILE A 257 22.26 37.56 -11.09
N GLY A 258 22.50 36.46 -11.83
CA GLY A 258 21.64 36.09 -12.95
C GLY A 258 22.00 34.71 -13.54
N ILE A 259 21.16 34.29 -14.47
CA ILE A 259 21.37 33.08 -15.29
C ILE A 259 21.45 33.49 -16.74
N LEU A 260 22.56 33.14 -17.40
CA LEU A 260 22.76 33.36 -18.82
C LEU A 260 22.33 32.11 -19.60
N ASN A 261 21.43 32.28 -20.57
CA ASN A 261 21.01 31.21 -21.48
C ASN A 261 21.73 31.39 -22.82
N ILE A 262 22.32 30.32 -23.36
CA ILE A 262 23.00 30.35 -24.66
C ILE A 262 22.10 30.86 -25.79
N LYS A 263 20.79 30.59 -25.74
CA LYS A 263 19.82 31.09 -26.74
C LYS A 263 19.71 32.61 -26.71
N ASP A 264 19.73 33.23 -25.52
CA ASP A 264 19.64 34.66 -25.37
C ASP A 264 20.92 35.34 -25.91
N LEU A 265 22.08 34.66 -25.77
CA LEU A 265 23.34 35.12 -26.32
C LEU A 265 23.35 35.07 -27.85
N ILE A 266 22.79 34.02 -28.47
CA ILE A 266 22.70 33.87 -29.93
C ILE A 266 21.72 34.88 -30.55
N VAL A 267 20.61 35.17 -29.87
CA VAL A 267 19.58 36.10 -30.35
C VAL A 267 20.07 37.56 -30.26
N ASN A 268 20.98 37.85 -29.30
CA ASN A 268 21.53 39.21 -29.10
C ASN A 268 23.07 39.18 -29.38
N PRO A 269 23.48 38.98 -30.64
CA PRO A 269 24.88 38.98 -30.97
C PRO A 269 25.42 40.41 -30.74
N SER A 270 26.52 40.50 -30.01
CA SER A 270 27.18 41.76 -29.71
C SER A 270 28.66 41.61 -30.04
N ASP A 271 29.26 42.69 -30.56
CA ASP A 271 30.71 42.77 -30.66
C ASP A 271 31.32 42.95 -29.25
N ASN A 272 32.53 42.51 -29.04
CA ASN A 272 33.21 42.54 -27.75
C ASN A 272 33.17 43.93 -27.09
N ASP A 273 33.19 45.01 -27.88
CA ASP A 273 33.19 46.41 -27.41
C ASP A 273 31.83 46.86 -26.87
N THR A 274 30.73 46.20 -27.23
CA THR A 274 29.35 46.57 -26.84
C THR A 274 28.70 45.52 -25.93
N PHE A 275 29.36 44.40 -25.71
CA PHE A 275 28.82 43.31 -24.93
C PHE A 275 28.70 43.63 -23.44
N ASN A 276 27.49 43.49 -22.92
CA ASN A 276 27.22 43.64 -21.50
C ASN A 276 26.29 42.52 -21.00
N ILE A 277 26.85 41.61 -20.27
CA ILE A 277 26.15 40.42 -19.73
C ILE A 277 24.91 40.80 -18.94
N ARG A 278 24.95 41.91 -18.17
CA ARG A 278 23.83 42.38 -17.36
C ARG A 278 22.53 42.61 -18.12
N ASN A 279 22.63 42.94 -19.41
CA ASN A 279 21.46 43.25 -20.25
C ASN A 279 20.74 41.97 -20.74
N ILE A 280 21.39 40.79 -20.68
CA ILE A 280 20.89 39.53 -21.25
C ILE A 280 20.67 38.43 -20.21
N ILE A 281 21.14 38.63 -18.98
CA ILE A 281 20.89 37.67 -17.90
C ILE A 281 19.45 37.71 -17.40
N ARG A 282 18.93 36.59 -17.02
CA ARG A 282 17.62 36.44 -16.39
C ARG A 282 17.76 36.43 -14.89
N LYS A 283 16.73 36.87 -14.16
CA LYS A 283 16.72 36.78 -12.69
C LYS A 283 16.88 35.35 -12.24
N PRO A 284 17.79 35.09 -11.28
CA PRO A 284 17.95 33.75 -10.72
C PRO A 284 16.77 33.42 -9.82
N PHE A 285 16.37 32.16 -9.81
CA PHE A 285 15.42 31.62 -8.83
C PHE A 285 16.23 31.09 -7.65
N PHE A 286 15.95 31.59 -6.45
CA PHE A 286 16.63 31.18 -5.23
C PHE A 286 15.79 30.23 -4.39
N THR A 287 16.42 29.25 -3.78
CA THR A 287 15.85 28.33 -2.79
C THR A 287 16.80 28.14 -1.64
N PHE A 288 16.42 27.36 -0.62
CA PHE A 288 17.25 27.09 0.56
C PHE A 288 17.60 25.59 0.65
N GLU A 289 18.72 25.26 1.30
CA GLU A 289 19.20 23.88 1.48
C GLU A 289 18.12 22.92 2.03
N GLN A 290 17.30 23.38 3.00
CA GLN A 290 16.28 22.58 3.68
C GLN A 290 14.95 22.51 2.94
N LYS A 291 14.86 23.07 1.73
CA LYS A 291 13.63 23.02 0.92
C LYS A 291 13.38 21.59 0.46
N ASN A 292 12.17 21.09 0.69
CA ASN A 292 11.76 19.78 0.20
C ASN A 292 11.79 19.75 -1.34
N THR A 293 12.34 18.68 -1.92
CA THR A 293 12.53 18.51 -3.37
C THR A 293 11.21 18.55 -4.14
N SER A 294 10.16 17.93 -3.61
CA SER A 294 8.84 17.89 -4.27
C SER A 294 8.19 19.27 -4.32
N ASP A 295 8.35 20.11 -3.28
CA ASP A 295 7.85 21.47 -3.24
C ASP A 295 8.69 22.39 -4.14
N LEU A 296 10.02 22.22 -4.13
CA LEU A 296 10.92 22.93 -5.02
C LEU A 296 10.58 22.68 -6.49
N PHE A 297 10.35 21.42 -6.86
CA PHE A 297 9.98 21.05 -8.22
C PHE A 297 8.69 21.74 -8.67
N LYS A 298 7.65 21.76 -7.82
CA LYS A 298 6.40 22.49 -8.10
C LYS A 298 6.61 23.98 -8.29
N GLU A 299 7.43 24.60 -7.43
CA GLU A 299 7.72 26.04 -7.52
C GLU A 299 8.50 26.38 -8.80
N MET A 300 9.47 25.55 -9.19
CA MET A 300 10.21 25.71 -10.44
C MET A 300 9.29 25.57 -11.66
N GLN A 301 8.37 24.59 -11.65
CA GLN A 301 7.37 24.44 -12.72
C GLN A 301 6.44 25.67 -12.82
N LEU A 302 5.91 26.13 -11.70
CA LEU A 302 5.02 27.32 -11.70
C LEU A 302 5.72 28.59 -12.16
N SER A 303 7.01 28.71 -11.83
CA SER A 303 7.85 29.86 -12.23
C SER A 303 8.43 29.71 -13.65
N SER A 304 8.17 28.59 -14.33
CA SER A 304 8.77 28.24 -15.64
C SER A 304 10.29 28.37 -15.62
N THR A 305 10.93 27.99 -14.51
CA THR A 305 12.37 28.06 -14.28
C THR A 305 12.97 26.66 -14.30
N SER A 306 14.07 26.49 -15.05
CA SER A 306 14.76 25.19 -15.14
C SER A 306 16.01 25.10 -14.25
N ILE A 307 16.38 26.17 -13.55
CA ILE A 307 17.55 26.22 -12.67
C ILE A 307 17.26 27.03 -11.43
N ALA A 308 17.60 26.54 -10.28
CA ALA A 308 17.50 27.17 -8.98
C ALA A 308 18.88 27.28 -8.33
N ILE A 309 19.19 28.44 -7.73
CA ILE A 309 20.39 28.63 -6.91
C ILE A 309 20.03 28.33 -5.46
N VAL A 310 20.76 27.42 -4.85
CA VAL A 310 20.57 26.99 -3.47
C VAL A 310 21.40 27.87 -2.53
N LEU A 311 20.74 28.46 -1.56
CA LEU A 311 21.38 29.32 -0.56
C LEU A 311 21.50 28.58 0.77
N SER A 312 22.62 28.80 1.45
CA SER A 312 22.84 28.42 2.85
C SER A 312 21.99 29.25 3.81
N GLU A 313 21.99 28.90 5.08
CA GLU A 313 21.38 29.70 6.16
C GLU A 313 21.98 31.11 6.29
N TYR A 314 23.20 31.33 5.80
CA TYR A 314 23.91 32.59 5.82
C TYR A 314 23.67 33.44 4.55
N GLY A 315 22.88 32.94 3.59
CA GLY A 315 22.60 33.62 2.34
C GLY A 315 23.72 33.52 1.29
N THR A 316 24.71 32.65 1.49
CA THR A 316 25.75 32.35 0.50
C THR A 316 25.30 31.22 -0.43
N THR A 317 25.82 31.19 -1.64
CA THR A 317 25.53 30.12 -2.61
C THR A 317 26.15 28.79 -2.13
N SER A 318 25.30 27.80 -1.87
CA SER A 318 25.69 26.42 -1.50
C SER A 318 25.78 25.52 -2.73
N GLY A 319 24.96 25.75 -3.73
CA GLY A 319 24.90 24.93 -4.93
C GLY A 319 23.86 25.41 -5.93
N MET A 320 23.56 24.61 -6.91
CA MET A 320 22.44 24.81 -7.84
C MET A 320 21.70 23.48 -8.07
N ILE A 321 20.46 23.58 -8.53
CA ILE A 321 19.63 22.45 -8.90
C ILE A 321 18.99 22.76 -10.23
N THR A 322 18.97 21.77 -11.14
CA THR A 322 18.18 21.86 -12.37
C THR A 322 16.89 21.03 -12.25
N THR A 323 15.94 21.26 -13.16
CA THR A 323 14.74 20.39 -13.26
C THR A 323 15.10 19.00 -13.67
N GLU A 324 16.17 18.84 -14.44
CA GLU A 324 16.73 17.58 -14.87
C GLU A 324 17.24 16.77 -13.68
N ASP A 325 18.01 17.38 -12.75
CA ASP A 325 18.50 16.73 -11.52
C ASP A 325 17.34 16.22 -10.66
N LEU A 326 16.28 17.04 -10.49
CA LEU A 326 15.11 16.63 -9.74
C LEU A 326 14.34 15.47 -10.37
N LEU A 327 14.31 15.40 -11.71
CA LEU A 327 13.69 14.28 -12.43
C LEU A 327 14.55 13.02 -12.36
N GLU A 328 15.87 13.18 -12.39
CA GLU A 328 16.83 12.08 -12.30
C GLU A 328 16.70 11.31 -10.97
N GLU A 329 16.40 12.00 -9.87
CA GLU A 329 16.12 11.36 -8.59
C GLU A 329 14.94 10.39 -8.66
N ILE A 330 13.94 10.66 -9.51
CA ILE A 330 12.74 9.80 -9.66
C ILE A 330 13.01 8.67 -10.67
N VAL A 331 13.49 9.03 -11.86
CA VAL A 331 13.58 8.11 -13.01
C VAL A 331 14.88 7.30 -12.99
N GLY A 332 15.93 7.80 -12.31
CA GLY A 332 17.31 7.34 -12.39
C GLY A 332 18.07 8.04 -13.53
N GLU A 333 19.36 7.72 -13.71
CA GLU A 333 20.25 8.37 -14.69
C GLU A 333 19.56 8.58 -16.05
N ILE A 334 19.30 9.83 -16.40
CA ILE A 334 18.85 10.24 -17.73
C ILE A 334 20.11 10.60 -18.51
N ARG A 335 20.53 9.75 -19.42
CA ARG A 335 21.72 10.02 -20.26
C ARG A 335 21.39 11.07 -21.31
N ASP A 336 22.20 12.11 -21.38
CA ASP A 336 22.16 13.09 -22.47
C ASP A 336 23.01 12.59 -23.66
N GLU A 337 22.75 13.12 -24.85
CA GLU A 337 23.45 12.80 -26.12
C GLU A 337 24.98 13.09 -26.05
N TYR A 338 25.38 13.90 -25.07
CA TYR A 338 26.76 14.35 -24.86
C TYR A 338 27.49 13.66 -23.69
N ASP A 339 26.82 12.76 -22.95
CA ASP A 339 27.43 12.02 -21.84
C ASP A 339 28.37 10.93 -22.38
N THR A 340 29.65 11.19 -22.33
CA THR A 340 30.68 10.18 -22.64
C THR A 340 30.80 9.20 -21.49
N ASP A 341 30.76 7.88 -21.81
CA ASP A 341 30.85 6.80 -20.84
C ASP A 341 32.10 6.91 -19.94
N GLU A 342 31.97 7.47 -18.74
CA GLU A 342 33.00 7.44 -17.69
C GLU A 342 33.41 6.02 -17.27
N LYS A 343 32.58 5.02 -17.59
CA LYS A 343 32.84 3.59 -17.26
C LYS A 343 33.89 2.91 -18.11
N GLU A 344 34.27 3.44 -19.27
CA GLU A 344 35.40 2.87 -20.04
C GLU A 344 36.78 3.20 -19.44
N ALA A 345 36.89 4.25 -18.63
CA ALA A 345 38.14 4.63 -17.98
C ALA A 345 38.48 3.72 -16.77
N LEU A 346 37.50 3.19 -16.06
CA LEU A 346 37.68 2.33 -14.87
C LEU A 346 37.88 0.84 -15.21
N SER A 347 37.56 0.40 -16.42
CA SER A 347 37.76 -1.00 -16.84
C SER A 347 39.15 -1.29 -17.40
N LYS A 348 40.05 -0.30 -17.43
CA LYS A 348 41.44 -0.41 -17.96
C LYS A 348 42.50 -0.26 -16.88
N ILE A 349 42.12 -0.25 -15.61
CA ILE A 349 43.04 -0.36 -14.46
C ILE A 349 42.79 -1.72 -13.77
#